data_101c9f0bbad2d5c80e32fb51b006baf8
#
_entry.id   101c9f0bbad2d5c80e32fb51b006baf8
#
_cell.length_a   1.000
_cell.length_b   1.000
_cell.length_c   1.000
_cell.angle_alpha   90.00
_cell.angle_beta   90.00
_cell.angle_gamma   90.00
#
_symmetry.space_group_name_H-M   'P 1'
#
loop_
_entity.id
_entity.type
_entity.pdbx_description
1 polymer ?
#
loop_
_entity_poly.entity_id
_entity_poly.type
_entity_poly.pdbx_seq_one_letter_code
_entity_poly.pdbx_strand_id
1 'polypeptide(L)'
;MEGIKLIELTAESCVLLNQVASEVFDFAVDPIQLTAFIEDPRHVMVLAVKDRWVVGMGSAVEYFHPDKPPQLWINEVGVGVDYRGHRIGVMITEWLIHRAKALECSAVWLATEADNASAERCYQRVQPRPSSSSVVMYDFKLD
;
A
#
# COMPACT_ATOMS: atom_id res chain seq x y z
N MET A 1 -10.81 -15.53 -3.37
CA MET A 1 -11.62 -14.77 -4.33
C MET A 1 -10.89 -14.72 -5.66
N GLU A 2 -11.60 -15.01 -6.71
CA GLU A 2 -11.03 -15.02 -8.06
C GLU A 2 -11.21 -13.68 -8.76
N GLY A 3 -10.44 -13.47 -9.83
CA GLY A 3 -10.58 -12.30 -10.70
C GLY A 3 -9.97 -11.02 -10.18
N ILE A 4 -9.11 -11.09 -9.17
CA ILE A 4 -8.37 -9.92 -8.69
C ILE A 4 -7.15 -9.70 -9.57
N LYS A 5 -7.00 -8.48 -10.08
CA LYS A 5 -5.81 -8.05 -10.81
C LYS A 5 -5.11 -6.96 -10.02
N LEU A 6 -3.79 -7.00 -10.00
CA LEU A 6 -2.96 -5.97 -9.37
C LEU A 6 -2.41 -5.07 -10.47
N ILE A 7 -2.76 -3.80 -10.42
CA ILE A 7 -2.42 -2.81 -11.45
C ILE A 7 -1.73 -1.62 -10.79
N GLU A 8 -0.54 -1.27 -11.27
CA GLU A 8 0.16 -0.09 -10.76
C GLU A 8 -0.60 1.18 -11.15
N LEU A 9 -0.69 2.12 -10.22
CA LEU A 9 -1.29 3.43 -10.47
C LEU A 9 -0.32 4.27 -11.31
N THR A 10 -0.78 4.65 -12.49
CA THR A 10 -0.05 5.50 -13.44
C THR A 10 -1.02 6.52 -14.03
N ALA A 11 -0.52 7.41 -14.89
CA ALA A 11 -1.38 8.35 -15.60
C ALA A 11 -2.44 7.62 -16.46
N GLU A 12 -2.07 6.46 -17.03
CA GLU A 12 -3.03 5.67 -17.83
C GLU A 12 -4.05 4.92 -16.97
N SER A 13 -3.64 4.37 -15.84
CA SER A 13 -4.51 3.55 -14.99
C SER A 13 -5.34 4.35 -13.99
N CYS A 14 -5.06 5.66 -13.82
CA CYS A 14 -5.76 6.47 -12.81
C CYS A 14 -7.26 6.57 -13.05
N VAL A 15 -7.73 6.32 -14.26
CA VAL A 15 -9.15 6.26 -14.58
C VAL A 15 -9.89 5.20 -13.76
N LEU A 16 -9.18 4.15 -13.32
CA LEU A 16 -9.76 3.11 -12.45
C LEU A 16 -10.26 3.68 -11.13
N LEU A 17 -9.70 4.80 -10.67
CA LEU A 17 -10.13 5.44 -9.42
C LEU A 17 -11.51 6.09 -9.50
N ASN A 18 -12.16 6.08 -10.68
CA ASN A 18 -13.55 6.52 -10.79
C ASN A 18 -14.53 5.55 -10.15
N GLN A 19 -14.12 4.30 -9.91
CA GLN A 19 -14.95 3.28 -9.26
C GLN A 19 -14.16 2.61 -8.14
N VAL A 20 -14.36 3.08 -6.92
CA VAL A 20 -13.63 2.60 -5.74
C VAL A 20 -14.62 2.05 -4.73
N ALA A 21 -14.37 0.84 -4.25
CA ALA A 21 -15.18 0.20 -3.23
C ALA A 21 -15.07 0.95 -1.89
N SER A 22 -16.09 0.80 -1.07
CA SER A 22 -16.18 1.46 0.23
C SER A 22 -15.00 1.08 1.13
N GLU A 23 -14.41 2.07 1.77
CA GLU A 23 -13.33 1.94 2.76
C GLU A 23 -11.97 1.49 2.21
N VAL A 24 -11.77 1.56 0.90
CA VAL A 24 -10.43 1.39 0.32
C VAL A 24 -9.54 2.57 0.70
N PHE A 25 -10.06 3.78 0.59
CA PHE A 25 -9.39 5.01 1.02
C PHE A 25 -10.14 5.62 2.21
N ASP A 26 -9.43 6.34 3.06
CA ASP A 26 -10.03 7.04 4.19
C ASP A 26 -10.91 8.21 3.74
N PHE A 27 -10.52 8.87 2.64
CA PHE A 27 -11.20 10.05 2.10
C PHE A 27 -11.35 9.93 0.59
N ALA A 28 -12.14 10.81 -0.01
CA ALA A 28 -12.22 10.91 -1.46
C ALA A 28 -10.85 11.30 -2.05
N VAL A 29 -10.52 10.68 -3.19
CA VAL A 29 -9.25 10.99 -3.87
C VAL A 29 -9.27 12.44 -4.35
N ASP A 30 -8.24 13.20 -3.96
CA ASP A 30 -8.06 14.60 -4.35
C ASP A 30 -7.27 14.66 -5.65
N PRO A 31 -7.79 15.29 -6.71
CA PRO A 31 -7.09 15.33 -8.00
C PRO A 31 -5.72 15.99 -7.97
N ILE A 32 -5.54 17.01 -7.13
CA ILE A 32 -4.24 17.70 -7.01
C ILE A 32 -3.21 16.78 -6.37
N GLN A 33 -3.59 16.11 -5.28
CA GLN A 33 -2.72 15.15 -4.60
C GLN A 33 -2.44 13.93 -5.49
N LEU A 34 -3.41 13.47 -6.24
CA LEU A 34 -3.25 12.36 -7.17
C LEU A 34 -2.19 12.69 -8.25
N THR A 35 -2.27 13.88 -8.83
CA THR A 35 -1.31 14.33 -9.83
C THR A 35 0.11 14.38 -9.25
N ALA A 36 0.26 14.99 -8.07
CA ALA A 36 1.55 15.05 -7.39
C ALA A 36 2.12 13.66 -7.10
N PHE A 37 1.26 12.74 -6.67
CA PHE A 37 1.66 11.36 -6.39
C PHE A 37 2.16 10.66 -7.65
N ILE A 38 1.41 10.74 -8.74
CA ILE A 38 1.75 10.07 -10.01
C ILE A 38 3.05 10.65 -10.60
N GLU A 39 3.27 11.94 -10.48
CA GLU A 39 4.42 12.61 -11.06
C GLU A 39 5.73 12.35 -10.31
N ASP A 40 5.69 11.94 -9.05
CA ASP A 40 6.89 11.64 -8.27
C ASP A 40 7.23 10.15 -8.39
N PRO A 41 8.36 9.81 -9.05
CA PRO A 41 8.70 8.41 -9.29
C PRO A 41 9.04 7.61 -8.03
N ARG A 42 9.22 8.28 -6.88
CA ARG A 42 9.50 7.60 -5.62
C ARG A 42 8.23 7.11 -4.94
N HIS A 43 7.08 7.64 -5.32
CA HIS A 43 5.80 7.19 -4.82
C HIS A 43 5.25 6.08 -5.70
N VAL A 44 4.76 5.02 -5.09
CA VAL A 44 4.19 3.90 -5.82
C VAL A 44 2.88 3.48 -5.16
N MET A 45 1.91 3.13 -5.98
CA MET A 45 0.66 2.54 -5.51
C MET A 45 0.27 1.41 -6.42
N VAL A 46 -0.18 0.32 -5.81
CA VAL A 46 -0.82 -0.79 -6.52
C VAL A 46 -2.30 -0.80 -6.19
N LEU A 47 -3.10 -1.01 -7.22
CA LEU A 47 -4.55 -1.13 -7.10
C LEU A 47 -4.93 -2.60 -7.29
N ALA A 48 -5.73 -3.13 -6.38
CA ALA A 48 -6.38 -4.42 -6.56
C ALA A 48 -7.74 -4.16 -7.21
N VAL A 49 -7.95 -4.75 -8.39
CA VAL A 49 -9.12 -4.46 -9.22
C VAL A 49 -9.88 -5.75 -9.49
N LYS A 50 -11.20 -5.68 -9.31
CA LYS A 50 -12.13 -6.74 -9.65
C LYS A 50 -13.33 -6.14 -10.38
N ASP A 51 -13.63 -6.66 -11.57
CA ASP A 51 -14.77 -6.21 -12.38
C ASP A 51 -14.80 -4.69 -12.55
N ARG A 52 -13.63 -4.08 -12.80
CA ARG A 52 -13.42 -2.63 -12.97
C ARG A 52 -13.57 -1.81 -11.69
N TRP A 53 -13.78 -2.44 -10.54
CA TRP A 53 -13.81 -1.76 -9.25
C TRP A 53 -12.46 -1.88 -8.57
N VAL A 54 -11.97 -0.77 -8.04
CA VAL A 54 -10.82 -0.79 -7.13
C VAL A 54 -11.31 -1.30 -5.79
N VAL A 55 -10.88 -2.49 -5.42
CA VAL A 55 -11.32 -3.18 -4.21
C VAL A 55 -10.25 -3.18 -3.12
N GLY A 56 -9.04 -2.71 -3.45
CA GLY A 56 -7.95 -2.54 -2.50
C GLY A 56 -6.86 -1.68 -3.09
N MET A 57 -5.99 -1.18 -2.23
CA MET A 57 -4.81 -0.43 -2.65
C MET A 57 -3.68 -0.60 -1.63
N GLY A 58 -2.46 -0.41 -2.10
CA GLY A 58 -1.30 -0.26 -1.24
C GLY A 58 -0.41 0.84 -1.76
N SER A 59 0.03 1.72 -0.87
CA SER A 59 0.91 2.82 -1.24
C SER A 59 2.21 2.76 -0.48
N ALA A 60 3.28 3.21 -1.15
CA ALA A 60 4.61 3.18 -0.57
C ALA A 60 5.45 4.32 -1.11
N VAL A 61 6.50 4.64 -0.39
CA VAL A 61 7.49 5.63 -0.83
C VAL A 61 8.89 5.04 -0.70
N GLU A 62 9.67 5.15 -1.77
CA GLU A 62 11.09 4.87 -1.75
C GLU A 62 11.79 6.11 -1.20
N TYR A 63 12.53 5.96 -0.12
CA TYR A 63 13.24 7.08 0.46
C TYR A 63 14.73 6.80 0.56
N PHE A 64 15.50 7.87 0.54
CA PHE A 64 16.96 7.84 0.57
C PHE A 64 17.48 8.38 1.88
N HIS A 65 18.63 7.88 2.29
CA HIS A 65 19.35 8.41 3.43
C HIS A 65 20.85 8.45 3.09
N PRO A 66 21.60 9.44 3.60
CA PRO A 66 23.01 9.57 3.22
C PRO A 66 23.88 8.36 3.58
N ASP A 67 23.54 7.61 4.61
CA ASP A 67 24.35 6.51 5.12
C ASP A 67 23.74 5.12 4.89
N LYS A 68 22.62 5.04 4.17
CA LYS A 68 21.91 3.76 3.96
C LYS A 68 21.46 3.62 2.53
N PRO A 69 21.41 2.38 2.01
CA PRO A 69 20.74 2.12 0.74
C PRO A 69 19.27 2.53 0.78
N PRO A 70 18.61 2.73 -0.37
CA PRO A 70 17.18 3.02 -0.40
C PRO A 70 16.36 2.00 0.35
N GLN A 71 15.27 2.45 0.92
CA GLN A 71 14.28 1.60 1.61
C GLN A 71 12.89 1.97 1.13
N LEU A 72 11.96 1.03 1.22
CA LEU A 72 10.56 1.26 0.88
C LEU A 72 9.73 1.28 2.16
N TRP A 73 9.06 2.39 2.39
CA TRP A 73 8.07 2.52 3.45
C TRP A 73 6.68 2.29 2.86
N ILE A 74 5.99 1.24 3.31
CA ILE A 74 4.59 1.03 2.95
C ILE A 74 3.75 1.93 3.86
N ASN A 75 3.12 2.92 3.25
CA ASN A 75 2.39 3.93 3.98
C ASN A 75 0.97 3.49 4.34
N GLU A 76 0.26 2.90 3.38
CA GLU A 76 -1.11 2.43 3.60
C GLU A 76 -1.39 1.15 2.81
N VAL A 77 -2.19 0.27 3.41
CA VAL A 77 -2.82 -0.85 2.73
C VAL A 77 -4.29 -0.83 3.12
N GLY A 78 -5.16 -0.64 2.13
CA GLY A 78 -6.60 -0.59 2.35
C GLY A 78 -7.32 -1.63 1.50
N VAL A 79 -8.28 -2.31 2.09
CA VAL A 79 -9.13 -3.28 1.39
C VAL A 79 -10.59 -2.92 1.64
N GLY A 80 -11.38 -2.88 0.59
CA GLY A 80 -12.80 -2.58 0.68
C GLY A 80 -13.50 -3.50 1.67
N VAL A 81 -14.44 -2.95 2.43
CA VAL A 81 -15.08 -3.66 3.54
C VAL A 81 -15.71 -4.99 3.11
N ASP A 82 -16.30 -5.03 1.92
CA ASP A 82 -16.95 -6.24 1.40
C ASP A 82 -15.97 -7.24 0.77
N TYR A 83 -14.68 -6.90 0.71
CA TYR A 83 -13.64 -7.71 0.06
C TYR A 83 -12.60 -8.22 1.05
N ARG A 84 -12.78 -7.99 2.33
CA ARG A 84 -11.86 -8.45 3.38
C ARG A 84 -11.98 -9.96 3.57
N GLY A 85 -10.89 -10.56 4.07
CA GLY A 85 -10.85 -12.00 4.29
C GLY A 85 -10.52 -12.83 3.06
N HIS A 86 -10.09 -12.21 1.97
CA HIS A 86 -9.77 -12.89 0.70
C HIS A 86 -8.29 -12.74 0.30
N ARG A 87 -7.40 -12.46 1.24
CA ARG A 87 -5.96 -12.32 1.04
C ARG A 87 -5.54 -11.17 0.12
N ILE A 88 -6.42 -10.20 -0.12
CA ILE A 88 -6.10 -9.06 -0.99
C ILE A 88 -4.98 -8.22 -0.39
N GLY A 89 -5.03 -7.97 0.92
CA GLY A 89 -3.97 -7.24 1.63
C GLY A 89 -2.62 -7.95 1.54
N VAL A 90 -2.61 -9.27 1.61
CA VAL A 90 -1.40 -10.09 1.42
C VAL A 90 -0.84 -9.90 0.01
N MET A 91 -1.69 -10.03 -1.00
CA MET A 91 -1.30 -9.86 -2.41
C MET A 91 -0.71 -8.48 -2.67
N ILE A 92 -1.35 -7.44 -2.16
CA ILE A 92 -0.89 -6.05 -2.27
C ILE A 92 0.49 -5.88 -1.64
N THR A 93 0.66 -6.37 -0.42
CA THR A 93 1.92 -6.24 0.31
C THR A 93 3.04 -6.98 -0.39
N GLU A 94 2.78 -8.19 -0.88
CA GLU A 94 3.77 -8.97 -1.63
C GLU A 94 4.16 -8.28 -2.93
N TRP A 95 3.20 -7.64 -3.61
CA TRP A 95 3.49 -6.86 -4.80
C TRP A 95 4.46 -5.70 -4.51
N LEU A 96 4.23 -4.99 -3.40
CA LEU A 96 5.09 -3.87 -2.98
C LEU A 96 6.49 -4.36 -2.60
N ILE A 97 6.60 -5.50 -1.93
CA ILE A 97 7.90 -6.11 -1.60
C ILE A 97 8.64 -6.47 -2.88
N HIS A 98 7.95 -7.05 -3.86
CA HIS A 98 8.55 -7.38 -5.15
C HIS A 98 9.04 -6.11 -5.86
N ARG A 99 8.27 -5.04 -5.79
CA ARG A 99 8.66 -3.75 -6.35
C ARG A 99 9.92 -3.21 -5.66
N ALA A 100 10.00 -3.34 -4.34
CA ALA A 100 11.19 -2.91 -3.59
C ALA A 100 12.44 -3.64 -4.04
N LYS A 101 12.33 -4.94 -4.32
CA LYS A 101 13.45 -5.72 -4.86
C LYS A 101 13.89 -5.19 -6.22
N ALA A 102 12.96 -4.87 -7.09
CA ALA A 102 13.26 -4.30 -8.40
C ALA A 102 13.93 -2.92 -8.30
N LEU A 103 13.60 -2.14 -7.25
CA LEU A 103 14.22 -0.85 -6.96
C LEU A 103 15.55 -0.96 -6.21
N GLU A 104 15.98 -2.19 -5.90
CA GLU A 104 17.21 -2.46 -5.14
C GLU A 104 17.18 -1.87 -3.72
N CYS A 105 16.00 -1.81 -3.11
CA CYS A 105 15.86 -1.41 -1.72
C CYS A 105 16.46 -2.45 -0.79
N SER A 106 17.05 -1.99 0.32
CA SER A 106 17.64 -2.88 1.33
C SER A 106 16.62 -3.41 2.32
N ALA A 107 15.48 -2.76 2.45
CA ALA A 107 14.42 -3.15 3.39
C ALA A 107 13.08 -2.59 2.95
N VAL A 108 12.02 -3.26 3.39
CA VAL A 108 10.64 -2.79 3.29
C VAL A 108 10.07 -2.83 4.70
N TRP A 109 9.38 -1.78 5.10
CA TRP A 109 8.78 -1.75 6.42
C TRP A 109 7.46 -1.00 6.41
N LEU A 110 6.64 -1.33 7.40
CA LEU A 110 5.34 -0.71 7.64
C LEU A 110 5.08 -0.72 9.14
N ALA A 111 4.11 0.08 9.55
CA ALA A 111 3.66 0.08 10.93
C ALA A 111 2.14 -0.09 10.96
N THR A 112 1.66 -0.77 11.98
CA THR A 112 0.23 -0.85 12.28
C THR A 112 0.06 -0.76 13.79
N GLU A 113 -1.14 -0.47 14.24
CA GLU A 113 -1.43 -0.43 15.66
C GLU A 113 -1.33 -1.83 16.26
N ALA A 114 -0.75 -1.94 17.45
CA ALA A 114 -0.48 -3.22 18.11
C ALA A 114 -1.74 -4.04 18.37
N ASP A 115 -2.89 -3.38 18.53
CA ASP A 115 -4.17 -4.03 18.77
C ASP A 115 -4.97 -4.33 17.50
N ASN A 116 -4.41 -4.03 16.33
CA ASN A 116 -5.07 -4.35 15.05
C ASN A 116 -4.81 -5.80 14.67
N ALA A 117 -5.59 -6.71 15.22
CA ALA A 117 -5.43 -8.14 15.03
C ALA A 117 -5.61 -8.56 13.56
N SER A 118 -6.49 -7.89 12.82
CA SER A 118 -6.74 -8.17 11.42
C SER A 118 -5.50 -7.85 10.56
N ALA A 119 -4.89 -6.69 10.79
CA ALA A 119 -3.66 -6.30 10.10
C ALA A 119 -2.52 -7.26 10.45
N GLU A 120 -2.36 -7.60 11.71
CA GLU A 120 -1.34 -8.52 12.16
C GLU A 120 -1.47 -9.88 11.48
N ARG A 121 -2.68 -10.43 11.42
CA ARG A 121 -2.93 -11.70 10.71
C ARG A 121 -2.58 -11.59 9.23
N CYS A 122 -2.90 -10.47 8.60
CA CYS A 122 -2.55 -10.23 7.20
C CYS A 122 -1.03 -10.27 7.00
N TYR A 123 -0.31 -9.47 7.75
CA TYR A 123 1.14 -9.32 7.54
C TYR A 123 1.92 -10.59 7.91
N GLN A 124 1.45 -11.39 8.86
CA GLN A 124 2.07 -12.67 9.18
C GLN A 124 1.96 -13.70 8.05
N ARG A 125 1.07 -13.50 7.09
CA ARG A 125 0.89 -14.37 5.92
C ARG A 125 1.72 -13.94 4.72
N VAL A 126 2.34 -12.77 4.78
CA VAL A 126 3.14 -12.22 3.68
C VAL A 126 4.47 -12.98 3.57
N GLN A 127 4.94 -13.20 2.34
CA GLN A 127 6.24 -13.79 2.06
C GLN A 127 7.18 -12.76 1.42
N PRO A 128 8.42 -12.60 1.88
CA PRO A 128 9.02 -13.31 3.01
C PRO A 128 8.37 -12.91 4.35
N ARG A 129 8.40 -13.82 5.29
CA ARG A 129 7.74 -13.62 6.59
C ARG A 129 8.39 -12.45 7.34
N PRO A 130 7.60 -11.49 7.84
CA PRO A 130 8.16 -10.34 8.53
C PRO A 130 8.65 -10.67 9.93
N SER A 131 9.60 -9.88 10.42
CA SER A 131 9.87 -9.74 11.85
C SER A 131 9.14 -8.51 12.36
N SER A 132 8.88 -8.47 13.66
CA SER A 132 8.22 -7.30 14.26
C SER A 132 8.97 -6.82 15.49
N SER A 133 8.82 -5.54 15.79
CA SER A 133 9.40 -4.93 17.00
C SER A 133 8.39 -3.96 17.59
N SER A 134 8.55 -3.68 18.89
CA SER A 134 7.72 -2.66 19.53
C SER A 134 8.26 -1.28 19.22
N VAL A 135 7.38 -0.41 18.76
CA VAL A 135 7.71 1.00 18.48
C VAL A 135 6.65 1.90 19.10
N VAL A 136 7.03 3.16 19.33
CA VAL A 136 6.08 4.20 19.74
C VAL A 136 6.02 5.21 18.61
N MET A 137 4.81 5.48 18.13
CA MET A 137 4.57 6.45 17.08
C MET A 137 4.15 7.77 17.70
N TYR A 138 4.84 8.85 17.34
CA TYR A 138 4.46 10.20 17.76
C TYR A 138 3.84 10.92 16.57
N ASP A 139 2.70 11.53 16.78
CA ASP A 139 1.99 12.28 15.76
C ASP A 139 1.91 13.74 16.15
N PHE A 140 2.40 14.63 15.28
CA PHE A 140 2.38 16.07 15.51
C PHE A 140 1.43 16.70 14.49
N LYS A 141 0.26 17.13 14.95
CA LYS A 141 -0.71 17.79 14.09
C LYS A 141 -0.27 19.22 13.79
N LEU A 142 -0.33 19.58 12.52
CA LEU A 142 0.06 20.91 12.04
C LEU A 142 -1.19 21.69 11.64
N ASP A 143 -1.25 22.95 12.03
CA ASP A 143 -2.34 23.85 11.68
C ASP A 143 -2.16 24.46 10.29
#